data_9e723d332da697448c4d5f902310bd3b
#
_entry.id   9e723d332da697448c4d5f902310bd3b
#
_cell.length_a   1.000
_cell.length_b   1.000
_cell.length_c   1.000
_cell.angle_alpha   90.00
_cell.angle_beta   90.00
_cell.angle_gamma   90.00
#
_symmetry.space_group_name_H-M   'P 1'
#
loop_
_entity.id
_entity.type
_entity.pdbx_description
1 polymer ?
#
loop_
_entity_poly.entity_id
_entity_poly.type
_entity_poly.pdbx_seq_one_letter_code
_entity_poly.pdbx_strand_id
1 'polypeptide(L)'
;MKKILFIIPYIPYPLDSGGNQAFFNMVNYIRNRMSVSILLCSKSEEHDKNIVALKKLWANVDFFVYKWPKKKSVHIEVRNPLYYNVLKRVKASVERKMRRQIVNMGVDMESGLDPVRENSALLRSVFEPLESGYAQYICQVIKQGYDIIQVEFYELISVGYLLPENVQTIFVHHELRYVRNANEMSLFEEMTDEDRMLFSVAKDYERAALLKYKHVIA
;
A
#
# COMPACT_ATOMS: atom_id res chain seq x y z
N MET A 1 -23.96 -22.32 0.02
CA MET A 1 -22.59 -22.21 -0.51
C MET A 1 -21.85 -21.20 0.34
N LYS A 2 -20.63 -21.48 0.82
CA LYS A 2 -19.85 -20.52 1.64
C LYS A 2 -19.48 -19.31 0.82
N LYS A 3 -19.46 -18.13 1.47
CA LYS A 3 -19.11 -16.85 0.86
C LYS A 3 -17.71 -16.43 1.25
N ILE A 4 -16.87 -16.07 0.28
CA ILE A 4 -15.53 -15.55 0.53
C ILE A 4 -15.38 -14.15 -0.08
N LEU A 5 -14.77 -13.24 0.69
CA LEU A 5 -14.35 -11.92 0.23
C LEU A 5 -12.82 -11.88 0.17
N PHE A 6 -12.29 -11.49 -0.98
CA PHE A 6 -10.89 -11.11 -1.15
C PHE A 6 -10.75 -9.58 -1.11
N ILE A 7 -9.81 -9.10 -0.32
CA ILE A 7 -9.45 -7.68 -0.27
C ILE A 7 -7.98 -7.58 -0.70
N ILE A 8 -7.74 -7.02 -1.89
CA ILE A 8 -6.42 -6.98 -2.50
C ILE A 8 -6.07 -5.56 -2.98
N PRO A 9 -4.80 -5.12 -2.87
CA PRO A 9 -4.38 -3.76 -3.22
C PRO A 9 -4.09 -3.56 -4.71
N TYR A 10 -4.12 -4.62 -5.51
CA TYR A 10 -3.78 -4.64 -6.93
C TYR A 10 -4.91 -5.20 -7.78
N ILE A 11 -4.81 -5.03 -9.10
CA ILE A 11 -5.73 -5.62 -10.06
C ILE A 11 -5.04 -6.87 -10.62
N PRO A 12 -5.59 -8.10 -10.41
CA PRO A 12 -4.94 -9.34 -10.82
C PRO A 12 -5.08 -9.61 -12.34
N TYR A 13 -4.97 -8.56 -13.15
CA TYR A 13 -5.04 -8.59 -14.61
C TYR A 13 -4.37 -7.33 -15.19
N PRO A 14 -3.59 -7.43 -16.28
CA PRO A 14 -3.26 -8.63 -17.06
C PRO A 14 -2.42 -9.65 -16.28
N LEU A 15 -2.26 -10.87 -16.82
CA LEU A 15 -1.53 -11.97 -16.20
C LEU A 15 -0.01 -11.88 -16.49
N ASP A 16 0.58 -10.73 -16.24
CA ASP A 16 1.95 -10.36 -16.56
C ASP A 16 2.95 -10.62 -15.42
N SER A 17 2.45 -11.00 -14.26
CA SER A 17 3.26 -11.35 -13.08
C SER A 17 2.85 -12.69 -12.49
N GLY A 18 3.80 -13.34 -11.78
CA GLY A 18 3.53 -14.59 -11.07
C GLY A 18 2.42 -14.44 -10.02
N GLY A 19 2.38 -13.31 -9.31
CA GLY A 19 1.34 -13.01 -8.32
C GLY A 19 -0.04 -12.89 -8.95
N ASN A 20 -0.17 -12.17 -10.07
CA ASN A 20 -1.42 -12.07 -10.82
C ASN A 20 -1.90 -13.44 -11.29
N GLN A 21 -0.99 -14.27 -11.84
CA GLN A 21 -1.31 -15.63 -12.31
C GLN A 21 -1.74 -16.54 -11.15
N ALA A 22 -1.03 -16.49 -10.01
CA ALA A 22 -1.35 -17.30 -8.85
C ALA A 22 -2.75 -16.97 -8.29
N PHE A 23 -3.03 -15.67 -8.08
CA PHE A 23 -4.34 -15.23 -7.61
C PHE A 23 -5.45 -15.56 -8.62
N PHE A 24 -5.21 -15.30 -9.90
CA PHE A 24 -6.17 -15.62 -10.97
C PHE A 24 -6.53 -17.10 -11.00
N ASN A 25 -5.54 -17.98 -10.92
CA ASN A 25 -5.75 -19.43 -10.91
C ASN A 25 -6.47 -19.90 -9.64
N MET A 26 -6.13 -19.33 -8.49
CA MET A 26 -6.81 -19.59 -7.24
C MET A 26 -8.30 -19.22 -7.34
N VAL A 27 -8.63 -18.02 -7.79
CA VAL A 27 -10.02 -17.59 -7.97
C VAL A 27 -10.75 -18.48 -8.99
N ASN A 28 -10.13 -18.84 -10.11
CA ASN A 28 -10.71 -19.76 -11.08
C ASN A 28 -11.04 -21.12 -10.48
N TYR A 29 -10.23 -21.61 -9.56
CA TYR A 29 -10.48 -22.89 -8.89
C TYR A 29 -11.66 -22.80 -7.91
N ILE A 30 -11.74 -21.73 -7.11
CA ILE A 30 -12.70 -21.65 -6.01
C ILE A 30 -14.06 -21.06 -6.40
N ARG A 31 -14.15 -20.22 -7.45
CA ARG A 31 -15.40 -19.55 -7.87
C ARG A 31 -16.53 -20.49 -8.30
N ASN A 32 -16.21 -21.74 -8.58
CA ASN A 32 -17.20 -22.79 -8.88
C ASN A 32 -17.61 -23.59 -7.62
N ARG A 33 -16.96 -23.34 -6.47
CA ARG A 33 -17.15 -24.05 -5.21
C ARG A 33 -17.67 -23.16 -4.09
N MET A 34 -17.43 -21.86 -4.23
CA MET A 34 -17.80 -20.83 -3.25
C MET A 34 -18.40 -19.62 -3.96
N SER A 35 -19.22 -18.86 -3.26
CA SER A 35 -19.61 -17.53 -3.71
C SER A 35 -18.43 -16.58 -3.46
N VAL A 36 -17.83 -16.07 -4.53
CA VAL A 36 -16.62 -15.25 -4.48
C VAL A 36 -16.96 -13.79 -4.69
N SER A 37 -16.47 -12.95 -3.81
CA SER A 37 -16.48 -11.49 -3.94
C SER A 37 -15.05 -10.96 -3.87
N ILE A 38 -14.74 -9.93 -4.66
CA ILE A 38 -13.42 -9.29 -4.69
C ILE A 38 -13.59 -7.79 -4.49
N LEU A 39 -12.90 -7.25 -3.50
CA LEU A 39 -12.81 -5.82 -3.27
C LEU A 39 -11.50 -5.29 -3.82
N LEU A 40 -11.59 -4.36 -4.76
CA LEU A 40 -10.50 -3.75 -5.50
C LEU A 40 -10.49 -2.24 -5.30
N CYS A 41 -9.30 -1.65 -5.47
CA CYS A 41 -9.13 -0.20 -5.52
C CYS A 41 -8.70 0.24 -6.91
N SER A 42 -9.52 1.07 -7.58
CA SER A 42 -9.16 1.67 -8.87
C SER A 42 -8.55 3.05 -8.67
N LYS A 43 -7.33 3.23 -9.17
CA LYS A 43 -6.55 4.49 -9.09
C LYS A 43 -6.33 5.15 -10.47
N SER A 44 -6.66 4.45 -11.56
CA SER A 44 -6.41 4.92 -12.93
C SER A 44 -7.45 4.37 -13.91
N GLU A 45 -7.50 4.95 -15.10
CA GLU A 45 -8.35 4.46 -16.20
C GLU A 45 -7.91 3.07 -16.69
N GLU A 46 -6.62 2.76 -16.59
CA GLU A 46 -6.09 1.45 -16.91
C GLU A 46 -6.62 0.40 -15.92
N HIS A 47 -6.64 0.72 -14.61
CA HIS A 47 -7.28 -0.14 -13.61
C HIS A 47 -8.75 -0.40 -13.95
N ASP A 48 -9.50 0.63 -14.33
CA ASP A 48 -10.91 0.49 -14.71
C ASP A 48 -11.07 -0.47 -15.91
N LYS A 49 -10.21 -0.36 -16.95
CA LYS A 49 -10.21 -1.27 -18.12
C LYS A 49 -9.92 -2.72 -17.72
N ASN A 50 -8.92 -2.93 -16.88
CA ASN A 50 -8.53 -4.25 -16.41
C ASN A 50 -9.63 -4.89 -15.55
N ILE A 51 -10.30 -4.13 -14.70
CA ILE A 51 -11.46 -4.60 -13.92
C ILE A 51 -12.62 -4.99 -14.84
N VAL A 52 -12.89 -4.22 -15.89
CA VAL A 52 -13.92 -4.58 -16.89
C VAL A 52 -13.58 -5.89 -17.59
N ALA A 53 -12.32 -6.13 -17.94
CA ALA A 53 -11.85 -7.38 -18.52
C ALA A 53 -12.05 -8.56 -17.54
N LEU A 54 -11.67 -8.40 -16.27
CA LEU A 54 -11.88 -9.42 -15.22
C LEU A 54 -13.36 -9.75 -15.02
N LYS A 55 -14.25 -8.76 -14.99
CA LYS A 55 -15.70 -8.97 -14.88
C LYS A 55 -16.27 -9.82 -16.02
N LYS A 56 -15.72 -9.67 -17.23
CA LYS A 56 -16.09 -10.51 -18.36
C LYS A 56 -15.61 -11.95 -18.22
N LEU A 57 -14.40 -12.15 -17.70
CA LEU A 57 -13.82 -13.48 -17.48
C LEU A 57 -14.47 -14.22 -16.30
N TRP A 58 -14.91 -13.48 -15.29
CA TRP A 58 -15.47 -14.01 -14.05
C TRP A 58 -16.90 -13.53 -13.81
N ALA A 59 -17.82 -13.91 -14.70
CA ALA A 59 -19.22 -13.48 -14.64
C ALA A 59 -19.96 -13.92 -13.36
N ASN A 60 -19.45 -14.94 -12.65
CA ASN A 60 -19.99 -15.46 -11.39
C ASN A 60 -19.23 -14.97 -10.13
N VAL A 61 -18.44 -13.90 -10.27
CA VAL A 61 -17.72 -13.25 -9.16
C VAL A 61 -18.25 -11.85 -8.95
N ASP A 62 -18.52 -11.48 -7.71
CA ASP A 62 -18.98 -10.13 -7.36
C ASP A 62 -17.78 -9.20 -7.19
N PHE A 63 -17.83 -8.04 -7.80
CA PHE A 63 -16.76 -7.05 -7.75
C PHE A 63 -17.21 -5.79 -7.03
N PHE A 64 -16.55 -5.47 -5.93
CA PHE A 64 -16.64 -4.21 -5.22
C PHE A 64 -15.44 -3.35 -5.58
N VAL A 65 -15.67 -2.19 -6.16
CA VAL A 65 -14.59 -1.32 -6.67
C VAL A 65 -14.65 0.02 -5.98
N TYR A 66 -13.66 0.29 -5.13
CA TYR A 66 -13.45 1.62 -4.61
C TYR A 66 -12.71 2.47 -5.64
N LYS A 67 -13.31 3.57 -6.05
CA LYS A 67 -12.64 4.54 -6.92
C LYS A 67 -11.89 5.53 -6.05
N TRP A 68 -10.54 5.48 -6.16
CA TRP A 68 -9.70 6.42 -5.43
C TRP A 68 -10.04 7.84 -5.85
N PRO A 69 -10.33 8.75 -4.90
CA PRO A 69 -10.64 10.12 -5.26
C PRO A 69 -9.46 10.73 -5.99
N LYS A 70 -9.69 11.18 -7.22
CA LYS A 70 -8.68 11.99 -7.91
C LYS A 70 -8.35 13.15 -6.97
N LYS A 71 -7.08 13.30 -6.58
CA LYS A 71 -6.65 14.49 -5.84
C LYS A 71 -7.16 15.67 -6.65
N LYS A 72 -8.23 16.30 -6.18
CA LYS A 72 -8.57 17.63 -6.69
C LYS A 72 -7.30 18.42 -6.46
N SER A 73 -6.67 18.86 -7.54
CA SER A 73 -5.69 19.92 -7.40
C SER A 73 -6.45 21.00 -6.65
N VAL A 74 -6.12 21.20 -5.38
CA VAL A 74 -6.60 22.35 -4.66
C VAL A 74 -5.95 23.49 -5.41
N HIS A 75 -6.66 24.04 -6.40
CA HIS A 75 -6.37 25.35 -6.89
C HIS A 75 -6.60 26.24 -5.67
N ILE A 76 -5.54 26.41 -4.89
CA ILE A 76 -5.46 27.55 -4.00
C ILE A 76 -5.57 28.71 -4.97
N GLU A 77 -6.72 29.37 -5.02
CA GLU A 77 -6.85 30.66 -5.68
C GLU A 77 -5.90 31.59 -4.97
N VAL A 78 -4.67 31.64 -5.51
CA VAL A 78 -3.68 32.55 -5.03
C VAL A 78 -4.15 33.93 -5.43
N ARG A 79 -4.60 34.68 -4.47
CA ARG A 79 -5.18 36.02 -4.63
C ARG A 79 -4.28 36.98 -5.46
N ASN A 80 -3.05 36.56 -5.74
CA ASN A 80 -2.09 37.24 -6.61
C ASN A 80 -1.12 36.24 -7.27
N PRO A 81 -1.48 35.62 -8.43
CA PRO A 81 -0.67 34.58 -9.07
C PRO A 81 0.72 35.05 -9.50
N LEU A 82 0.87 36.35 -9.79
CA LEU A 82 2.17 36.96 -10.12
C LEU A 82 3.12 36.96 -8.91
N TYR A 83 2.62 37.36 -7.74
CA TYR A 83 3.40 37.41 -6.52
C TYR A 83 3.84 35.99 -6.06
N TYR A 84 2.95 35.01 -6.19
CA TYR A 84 3.25 33.61 -5.88
C TYR A 84 4.33 33.04 -6.81
N ASN A 85 4.25 33.33 -8.10
CA ASN A 85 5.25 32.87 -9.08
C ASN A 85 6.61 33.55 -8.84
N VAL A 86 6.62 34.82 -8.45
CA VAL A 86 7.85 35.52 -8.07
C VAL A 86 8.45 34.91 -6.81
N LEU A 87 7.66 34.67 -5.75
CA LEU A 87 8.13 34.02 -4.52
C LEU A 87 8.67 32.62 -4.78
N LYS A 88 7.99 31.83 -5.62
CA LYS A 88 8.45 30.50 -6.01
C LYS A 88 9.78 30.53 -6.75
N ARG A 89 9.97 31.50 -7.66
CA ARG A 89 11.24 31.71 -8.36
C ARG A 89 12.35 32.21 -7.44
N VAL A 90 12.04 33.11 -6.51
CA VAL A 90 12.99 33.59 -5.50
C VAL A 90 13.40 32.44 -4.58
N LYS A 91 12.46 31.66 -4.06
CA LYS A 91 12.74 30.47 -3.25
C LYS A 91 13.64 29.49 -3.99
N ALA A 92 13.30 29.11 -5.23
CA ALA A 92 14.12 28.22 -6.04
C ALA A 92 15.50 28.79 -6.40
N SER A 93 15.64 30.13 -6.49
CA SER A 93 16.92 30.80 -6.71
C SER A 93 17.77 30.81 -5.44
N VAL A 94 17.16 31.05 -4.27
CA VAL A 94 17.82 31.01 -2.97
C VAL A 94 18.28 29.60 -2.66
N GLU A 95 17.44 28.58 -2.86
CA GLU A 95 17.81 27.19 -2.67
C GLU A 95 18.97 26.77 -3.59
N ARG A 96 18.97 27.20 -4.86
CA ARG A 96 20.09 26.97 -5.79
C ARG A 96 21.36 27.69 -5.36
N LYS A 97 21.26 28.93 -4.86
CA LYS A 97 22.41 29.67 -4.32
C LYS A 97 22.97 29.03 -3.06
N MET A 98 22.09 28.62 -2.14
CA MET A 98 22.51 27.90 -0.94
C MET A 98 23.20 26.57 -1.26
N ARG A 99 22.63 25.77 -2.16
CA ARG A 99 23.29 24.52 -2.63
C ARG A 99 24.66 24.80 -3.25
N ARG A 100 24.81 25.85 -4.09
CA ARG A 100 26.10 26.24 -4.66
C ARG A 100 27.10 26.75 -3.62
N GLN A 101 26.65 27.48 -2.59
CA GLN A 101 27.52 27.91 -1.51
C GLN A 101 27.98 26.74 -0.62
N ILE A 102 27.10 25.78 -0.33
CA ILE A 102 27.43 24.56 0.42
C ILE A 102 28.45 23.72 -0.36
N VAL A 103 28.28 23.54 -1.67
CA VAL A 103 29.23 22.84 -2.54
C VAL A 103 30.58 23.60 -2.59
N ASN A 104 30.56 24.95 -2.67
CA ASN A 104 31.79 25.77 -2.68
C ASN A 104 32.50 25.85 -1.31
N MET A 105 31.82 25.51 -0.21
CA MET A 105 32.40 25.43 1.13
C MET A 105 33.13 24.10 1.38
N GLY A 106 33.21 23.21 0.37
CA GLY A 106 33.88 21.91 0.50
C GLY A 106 33.20 20.99 1.52
N VAL A 107 31.93 21.26 1.87
CA VAL A 107 31.11 20.30 2.56
C VAL A 107 30.68 19.28 1.52
N ASP A 108 31.38 18.16 1.48
CA ASP A 108 30.98 17.01 0.71
C ASP A 108 29.59 16.57 1.16
N MET A 109 28.53 17.05 0.46
CA MET A 109 27.18 16.56 0.68
C MET A 109 26.98 15.15 0.10
N GLU A 110 28.00 14.58 -0.56
CA GLU A 110 27.99 13.17 -0.97
C GLU A 110 28.34 12.19 0.16
N SER A 111 28.89 12.68 1.28
CA SER A 111 29.33 11.84 2.39
C SER A 111 28.24 11.51 3.43
N GLY A 112 26.98 11.74 3.13
CA GLY A 112 25.89 11.57 4.12
C GLY A 112 24.67 10.78 3.66
N LEU A 113 24.58 10.39 2.41
CA LEU A 113 23.44 9.64 1.88
C LEU A 113 23.87 8.19 1.61
N ASP A 114 23.52 7.29 2.52
CA ASP A 114 23.58 5.85 2.26
C ASP A 114 22.46 5.47 1.29
N PRO A 115 22.76 5.17 0.01
CA PRO A 115 21.72 4.90 -1.01
C PRO A 115 20.93 3.62 -0.68
N VAL A 116 21.48 2.69 0.07
CA VAL A 116 20.78 1.48 0.52
C VAL A 116 19.74 1.87 1.57
N ARG A 117 20.13 2.69 2.55
CA ARG A 117 19.23 3.20 3.59
C ARG A 117 18.09 4.01 3.01
N GLU A 118 18.37 4.98 2.11
CA GLU A 118 17.37 5.85 1.50
C GLU A 118 16.31 5.09 0.68
N ASN A 119 16.70 3.97 0.07
CA ASN A 119 15.82 3.12 -0.72
C ASN A 119 15.25 1.94 0.06
N SER A 120 15.57 1.79 1.35
CA SER A 120 15.17 0.66 2.16
C SER A 120 13.66 0.57 2.36
N ALA A 121 13.18 -0.66 2.56
CA ALA A 121 11.80 -0.90 2.94
C ALA A 121 11.48 -0.39 4.35
N LEU A 122 12.49 -0.20 5.20
CA LEU A 122 12.33 0.27 6.55
C LEU A 122 11.59 1.60 6.62
N LEU A 123 12.00 2.59 5.81
CA LEU A 123 11.36 3.91 5.75
C LEU A 123 9.90 3.86 5.27
N ARG A 124 9.53 2.78 4.55
CA ARG A 124 8.19 2.55 4.01
C ARG A 124 7.35 1.59 4.86
N SER A 125 7.93 1.02 5.90
CA SER A 125 7.26 0.07 6.80
C SER A 125 6.60 0.75 8.00
N VAL A 126 6.69 2.06 8.08
CA VAL A 126 5.97 2.85 9.08
C VAL A 126 4.47 2.77 8.78
N PHE A 127 3.67 2.68 9.84
CA PHE A 127 2.22 2.63 9.72
C PHE A 127 1.69 3.81 8.89
N GLU A 128 1.05 3.50 7.76
CA GLU A 128 0.23 4.43 7.01
C GLU A 128 -1.25 4.08 7.24
N PRO A 129 -2.06 5.00 7.76
CA PRO A 129 -3.48 4.75 7.92
C PRO A 129 -4.14 4.58 6.55
N LEU A 130 -5.09 3.64 6.45
CA LEU A 130 -5.92 3.54 5.27
C LEU A 130 -6.65 4.87 5.02
N GLU A 131 -6.78 5.24 3.76
CA GLU A 131 -7.61 6.39 3.39
C GLU A 131 -9.03 6.19 3.94
N SER A 132 -9.59 7.24 4.55
CA SER A 132 -10.82 7.11 5.35
C SER A 132 -12.03 6.62 4.55
N GLY A 133 -12.20 7.08 3.31
CA GLY A 133 -13.28 6.63 2.43
C GLY A 133 -13.10 5.17 2.02
N TYR A 134 -11.86 4.73 1.80
CA TYR A 134 -11.56 3.34 1.50
C TYR A 134 -11.84 2.44 2.70
N ALA A 135 -11.42 2.84 3.90
CA ALA A 135 -11.72 2.10 5.14
C ALA A 135 -13.23 1.97 5.38
N GLN A 136 -13.99 3.06 5.18
CA GLN A 136 -15.45 3.04 5.27
C GLN A 136 -16.08 2.10 4.23
N TYR A 137 -15.57 2.11 2.99
CA TYR A 137 -16.06 1.24 1.93
C TYR A 137 -15.80 -0.24 2.25
N ILE A 138 -14.60 -0.57 2.76
CA ILE A 138 -14.30 -1.92 3.26
C ILE A 138 -15.32 -2.35 4.31
N CYS A 139 -15.59 -1.51 5.31
CA CYS A 139 -16.58 -1.80 6.34
C CYS A 139 -17.99 -2.01 5.78
N GLN A 140 -18.40 -1.25 4.76
CA GLN A 140 -19.69 -1.42 4.10
C GLN A 140 -19.79 -2.76 3.36
N VAL A 141 -18.73 -3.17 2.67
CA VAL A 141 -18.69 -4.45 1.96
C VAL A 141 -18.71 -5.62 2.94
N ILE A 142 -17.93 -5.55 4.02
CA ILE A 142 -17.91 -6.61 5.06
C ILE A 142 -19.29 -6.86 5.68
N LYS A 143 -20.09 -5.81 5.85
CA LYS A 143 -21.47 -5.91 6.40
C LYS A 143 -22.42 -6.75 5.55
N GLN A 144 -22.07 -7.10 4.31
CA GLN A 144 -22.89 -7.99 3.48
C GLN A 144 -22.85 -9.46 3.94
N GLY A 145 -21.96 -9.78 4.87
CA GLY A 145 -21.85 -11.08 5.51
C GLY A 145 -21.09 -12.10 4.68
N TYR A 146 -19.93 -12.51 5.21
CA TYR A 146 -19.03 -13.49 4.60
C TYR A 146 -18.65 -14.55 5.64
N ASP A 147 -18.42 -15.78 5.19
CA ASP A 147 -17.87 -16.84 6.01
C ASP A 147 -16.36 -16.72 6.16
N ILE A 148 -15.71 -16.24 5.10
CA ILE A 148 -14.25 -16.10 5.02
C ILE A 148 -13.92 -14.72 4.44
N ILE A 149 -12.94 -14.04 5.03
CA ILE A 149 -12.34 -12.82 4.48
C ILE A 149 -10.84 -13.03 4.38
N GLN A 150 -10.32 -12.96 3.16
CA GLN A 150 -8.90 -13.03 2.88
C GLN A 150 -8.37 -11.65 2.49
N VAL A 151 -7.31 -11.22 3.16
CA VAL A 151 -6.62 -9.96 2.89
C VAL A 151 -5.20 -10.28 2.44
N GLU A 152 -4.71 -9.60 1.42
CA GLU A 152 -3.38 -9.82 0.88
C GLU A 152 -2.54 -8.56 0.90
N PHE A 153 -1.24 -8.75 1.03
CA PHE A 153 -0.19 -7.74 1.03
C PHE A 153 -0.13 -6.83 2.26
N TYR A 154 1.11 -6.47 2.59
CA TYR A 154 1.45 -5.65 3.75
C TYR A 154 0.69 -4.30 3.79
N GLU A 155 0.44 -3.69 2.63
CA GLU A 155 -0.27 -2.41 2.51
C GLU A 155 -1.70 -2.46 3.10
N LEU A 156 -2.28 -3.64 3.19
CA LEU A 156 -3.61 -3.87 3.73
C LEU A 156 -3.61 -4.57 5.10
N ILE A 157 -2.44 -4.78 5.72
CA ILE A 157 -2.33 -5.52 6.97
C ILE A 157 -3.22 -4.93 8.08
N SER A 158 -3.38 -3.60 8.10
CA SER A 158 -4.23 -2.88 9.05
C SER A 158 -5.73 -3.13 8.90
N VAL A 159 -6.18 -3.70 7.77
CA VAL A 159 -7.58 -4.12 7.57
C VAL A 159 -8.00 -5.10 8.66
N GLY A 160 -7.07 -5.88 9.23
CA GLY A 160 -7.32 -6.78 10.35
C GLY A 160 -8.06 -6.12 11.53
N TYR A 161 -7.82 -4.83 11.77
CA TYR A 161 -8.51 -4.07 12.83
C TYR A 161 -9.98 -3.72 12.51
N LEU A 162 -10.40 -3.90 11.26
CA LEU A 162 -11.78 -3.64 10.80
C LEU A 162 -12.60 -4.93 10.68
N LEU A 163 -11.96 -6.10 10.78
CA LEU A 163 -12.61 -7.39 10.55
C LEU A 163 -13.43 -7.83 11.77
N PRO A 164 -14.62 -8.43 11.56
CA PRO A 164 -15.43 -8.93 12.64
C PRO A 164 -14.86 -10.24 13.22
N GLU A 165 -14.95 -10.43 14.54
CA GLU A 165 -14.39 -11.57 15.24
C GLU A 165 -15.04 -12.92 14.86
N ASN A 166 -16.30 -12.91 14.45
CA ASN A 166 -17.07 -14.11 14.12
C ASN A 166 -16.82 -14.66 12.71
N VAL A 167 -15.98 -14.02 11.91
CA VAL A 167 -15.63 -14.44 10.54
C VAL A 167 -14.29 -15.16 10.53
N GLN A 168 -14.10 -16.12 9.63
CA GLN A 168 -12.76 -16.69 9.37
C GLN A 168 -11.94 -15.70 8.58
N THR A 169 -10.83 -15.23 9.17
CA THR A 169 -9.98 -14.23 8.58
C THR A 169 -8.62 -14.81 8.23
N ILE A 170 -8.18 -14.57 7.00
CA ILE A 170 -6.91 -15.06 6.47
C ILE A 170 -6.10 -13.86 6.00
N PHE A 171 -4.85 -13.78 6.41
CA PHE A 171 -3.89 -12.84 5.84
C PHE A 171 -2.85 -13.62 5.01
N VAL A 172 -2.67 -13.25 3.75
CA VAL A 172 -1.62 -13.81 2.89
C VAL A 172 -0.47 -12.83 2.85
N HIS A 173 0.63 -13.25 3.47
CA HIS A 173 1.83 -12.45 3.63
C HIS A 173 2.86 -12.85 2.60
N HIS A 174 2.94 -12.10 1.51
CA HIS A 174 3.87 -12.39 0.42
C HIS A 174 5.34 -12.14 0.79
N GLU A 175 5.57 -11.34 1.83
CA GLU A 175 6.90 -10.98 2.29
C GLU A 175 6.85 -10.57 3.76
N LEU A 176 7.60 -11.25 4.63
CA LEU A 176 7.76 -10.84 6.02
C LEU A 176 8.59 -9.55 6.08
N ARG A 177 7.90 -8.43 6.27
CA ARG A 177 8.52 -7.10 6.14
C ARG A 177 9.65 -6.88 7.15
N TYR A 178 9.47 -7.33 8.38
CA TYR A 178 10.53 -7.19 9.40
C TYR A 178 11.79 -8.00 9.04
N VAL A 179 11.65 -9.14 8.35
CA VAL A 179 12.82 -9.93 7.90
C VAL A 179 13.55 -9.18 6.79
N ARG A 180 12.81 -8.64 5.84
CA ARG A 180 13.39 -7.78 4.80
C ARG A 180 14.09 -6.57 5.39
N ASN A 181 13.44 -5.85 6.31
CA ASN A 181 14.02 -4.70 6.97
C ASN A 181 15.33 -5.06 7.70
N ALA A 182 15.35 -6.19 8.41
CA ALA A 182 16.57 -6.65 9.09
C ALA A 182 17.70 -6.93 8.10
N ASN A 183 17.40 -7.57 6.96
CA ASN A 183 18.37 -7.85 5.91
C ASN A 183 18.90 -6.56 5.26
N GLU A 184 18.01 -5.62 4.93
CA GLU A 184 18.41 -4.33 4.35
C GLU A 184 19.27 -3.51 5.33
N MET A 185 18.89 -3.47 6.61
CA MET A 185 19.65 -2.78 7.65
C MET A 185 21.07 -3.34 7.83
N SER A 186 21.28 -4.63 7.59
CA SER A 186 22.61 -5.23 7.65
C SER A 186 23.58 -4.73 6.55
N LEU A 187 23.04 -4.04 5.54
CA LEU A 187 23.76 -3.46 4.41
C LEU A 187 23.99 -1.95 4.57
N PHE A 188 23.48 -1.32 5.64
CA PHE A 188 23.69 0.10 5.88
C PHE A 188 25.15 0.37 6.23
N GLU A 189 25.72 1.44 5.71
CA GLU A 189 27.10 1.85 6.04
C GLU A 189 27.25 2.16 7.53
N GLU A 190 26.23 2.85 8.09
CA GLU A 190 26.16 3.15 9.51
C GLU A 190 24.72 3.03 10.00
N MET A 191 24.51 2.30 11.08
CA MET A 191 23.18 2.11 11.69
C MET A 191 22.98 3.12 12.83
N THR A 192 22.00 4.02 12.64
CA THR A 192 21.64 5.02 13.64
C THR A 192 20.67 4.47 14.69
N ASP A 193 20.51 5.20 15.79
CA ASP A 193 19.49 4.88 16.80
C ASP A 193 18.06 5.09 16.25
N GLU A 194 17.88 6.01 15.30
CA GLU A 194 16.62 6.21 14.59
C GLU A 194 16.25 4.95 13.77
N ASP A 195 17.19 4.36 13.05
CA ASP A 195 16.95 3.13 12.29
C ASP A 195 16.51 1.98 13.21
N ARG A 196 17.18 1.83 14.35
CA ARG A 196 16.82 0.81 15.36
C ARG A 196 15.42 1.04 15.93
N MET A 197 15.08 2.30 16.22
CA MET A 197 13.75 2.68 16.69
C MET A 197 12.68 2.38 15.62
N LEU A 198 12.89 2.81 14.39
CA LEU A 198 11.96 2.57 13.27
C LEU A 198 11.76 1.08 13.03
N PHE A 199 12.84 0.30 13.07
CA PHE A 199 12.76 -1.15 12.94
C PHE A 199 11.92 -1.80 14.03
N SER A 200 12.12 -1.39 15.29
CA SER A 200 11.35 -1.90 16.42
C SER A 200 9.87 -1.56 16.27
N VAL A 201 9.55 -0.31 15.93
CA VAL A 201 8.16 0.14 15.72
C VAL A 201 7.51 -0.62 14.55
N ALA A 202 8.20 -0.75 13.41
CA ALA A 202 7.69 -1.47 12.26
C ALA A 202 7.42 -2.95 12.56
N LYS A 203 8.35 -3.62 13.28
CA LYS A 203 8.21 -5.01 13.70
C LYS A 203 7.05 -5.22 14.65
N ASP A 204 6.92 -4.36 15.66
CA ASP A 204 5.83 -4.45 16.64
C ASP A 204 4.47 -4.19 16.00
N TYR A 205 4.40 -3.23 15.07
CA TYR A 205 3.21 -2.96 14.28
C TYR A 205 2.80 -4.17 13.41
N GLU A 206 3.74 -4.74 12.65
CA GLU A 206 3.49 -5.90 11.81
C GLU A 206 2.96 -7.07 12.66
N ARG A 207 3.62 -7.36 13.78
CA ARG A 207 3.20 -8.39 14.72
C ARG A 207 1.80 -8.13 15.27
N ALA A 208 1.52 -6.93 15.75
CA ALA A 208 0.23 -6.56 16.31
C ALA A 208 -0.91 -6.67 15.28
N ALA A 209 -0.63 -6.28 14.03
CA ALA A 209 -1.60 -6.36 12.95
C ALA A 209 -1.88 -7.82 12.54
N LEU A 210 -0.86 -8.67 12.44
CA LEU A 210 -1.00 -10.10 12.13
C LEU A 210 -1.84 -10.83 13.17
N LEU A 211 -1.74 -10.48 14.45
CA LEU A 211 -2.55 -11.06 15.54
C LEU A 211 -4.06 -10.76 15.41
N LYS A 212 -4.48 -9.86 14.50
CA LYS A 212 -5.89 -9.61 14.21
C LYS A 212 -6.51 -10.63 13.26
N TYR A 213 -5.69 -11.45 12.62
CA TYR A 213 -6.14 -12.49 11.71
C TYR A 213 -6.13 -13.84 12.40
N LYS A 214 -7.12 -14.70 12.11
CA LYS A 214 -7.18 -16.07 12.64
C LYS A 214 -6.16 -16.98 12.01
N HIS A 215 -5.83 -16.72 10.74
CA HIS A 215 -4.86 -17.50 9.97
C HIS A 215 -3.93 -16.56 9.22
N VAL A 216 -2.65 -16.88 9.19
CA VAL A 216 -1.63 -16.21 8.40
C VAL A 216 -0.96 -17.24 7.52
N ILE A 217 -0.85 -16.93 6.22
CA ILE A 217 -0.13 -17.71 5.21
C ILE A 217 1.06 -16.88 4.77
N ALA A 218 2.29 -17.43 4.85
CA ALA A 218 3.54 -16.79 4.43
C ALA A 218 4.33 -17.71 3.52
#